data_7d21aef27429768c5406e877ba748444
#
_entry.id   7d21aef27429768c5406e877ba748444
#
_cell.length_a   1.000
_cell.length_b   1.000
_cell.length_c   1.000
_cell.angle_alpha   90.00
_cell.angle_beta   90.00
_cell.angle_gamma   90.00
#
_symmetry.space_group_name_H-M   'P 1'
#
loop_
_entity.id
_entity.type
_entity.pdbx_description
1 polymer ?
#
loop_
_entity_poly.entity_id
_entity_poly.type
_entity_poly.pdbx_seq_one_letter_code
_entity_poly.pdbx_strand_id
1 'polypeptide(L)'
;GNNIYYGRTTNEINGDTVDYSGITDSQYKVVADLSSSSISVYNSSNVPQKTDTIHDIENLTGGAGDDTLKGNASKNTIKGGAGNDTLYVSSGGDFLFGEAGDDRFVFENGVDGTSVVIDGGTTNQTLGDTVDYSALTAGVNVRLKGSSYSDVTVGATPNHHKIRDINNILGSQGDDIIEGDSSNNTLDGHTGTNTISFENASDEVVANIGAQVTLDGTTYTVNQATGTTIGTDTILNFQNIKSGSGDDTLIGSSAQNTIYGGLGADVIYGISGDNKLYGEEGNDTISGGSGNNTIDGGDGSDTVTYSGADYVTVTLRGATNGVGNSTYGGINYLDKLISIENVMGSAGNDTIQGNEKNNTLDGSTGNNTVSYSGALGSVSVDLGLQGQSQNTIADGFDTLSNFQNLIGSSYSDTLKGDANTNIISGGAGDDVIYGIAGSNYLYGGLGNDTFIGKLTGNDFIDGESGNDKVDYSNLLAANSIRVNLGTTTTINSQTVYEISKIGGDSDYVKNISIFEGSAGNDTFTVGAGNYTFIGGAGDDTFNGSNFKDVLIDGGSHINGDYVDYSSVADKIIISLQDGSDPT
;
A
#
# COMPACT_ATOMS: atom_id res chain seq x y z
N GLY A 1 32.10 53.02 31.49
CA GLY A 1 33.51 52.97 31.11
C GLY A 1 33.94 51.55 30.84
N ASN A 2 35.00 51.35 30.11
CA ASN A 2 35.54 50.03 29.84
C ASN A 2 36.26 49.50 31.09
N ASN A 3 36.06 48.25 31.46
CA ASN A 3 36.67 47.60 32.61
C ASN A 3 37.67 46.53 32.13
N ILE A 4 38.55 46.13 33.04
CA ILE A 4 39.43 44.98 32.87
C ILE A 4 39.12 44.00 34.00
N TYR A 5 38.74 42.79 33.64
CA TYR A 5 38.45 41.71 34.56
C TYR A 5 39.57 40.66 34.49
N TYR A 6 40.05 40.25 35.66
CA TYR A 6 41.06 39.20 35.77
C TYR A 6 40.51 38.06 36.61
N GLY A 7 40.40 36.90 36.04
CA GLY A 7 40.19 35.64 36.74
C GLY A 7 41.46 35.14 37.41
N ARG A 8 41.38 34.11 38.24
CA ARG A 8 42.50 33.49 38.94
C ARG A 8 42.84 32.15 38.27
N THR A 9 44.12 31.86 38.13
CA THR A 9 44.64 30.67 37.40
C THR A 9 44.89 29.45 38.27
N THR A 10 44.56 29.46 39.58
CA THR A 10 44.95 28.39 40.51
C THR A 10 43.86 27.96 41.48
N ASN A 11 43.53 26.65 41.49
CA ASN A 11 42.69 25.92 42.44
C ASN A 11 41.21 26.34 42.53
N GLU A 12 40.58 26.72 41.43
CA GLU A 12 39.18 27.10 41.41
C GLU A 12 38.30 25.90 41.10
N ILE A 13 37.23 25.71 41.88
CA ILE A 13 36.30 24.60 41.72
C ILE A 13 35.19 24.98 40.73
N ASN A 14 34.81 26.28 40.66
CA ASN A 14 33.67 26.73 39.85
C ASN A 14 34.04 27.75 38.76
N GLY A 15 35.30 28.17 38.65
CA GLY A 15 35.78 29.19 37.72
C GLY A 15 35.31 30.64 38.02
N ASP A 16 35.92 31.60 37.35
CA ASP A 16 35.58 33.02 37.48
C ASP A 16 34.46 33.41 36.51
N THR A 17 33.55 34.29 36.93
CA THR A 17 32.38 34.71 36.16
C THR A 17 32.42 36.20 35.85
N VAL A 18 32.16 36.58 34.60
CA VAL A 18 31.76 37.94 34.24
C VAL A 18 30.23 37.97 34.08
N ASP A 19 29.60 38.86 34.86
CA ASP A 19 28.16 38.96 35.02
C ASP A 19 27.64 40.30 34.49
N TYR A 20 26.77 40.24 33.45
CA TYR A 20 26.06 41.38 32.88
C TYR A 20 24.57 41.38 33.23
N SER A 21 24.08 40.56 34.17
CA SER A 21 22.66 40.48 34.58
C SER A 21 22.14 41.84 35.11
N GLY A 22 23.04 42.74 35.50
CA GLY A 22 22.68 44.12 35.86
C GLY A 22 22.28 45.01 34.68
N ILE A 23 22.41 44.58 33.45
CA ILE A 23 21.87 45.25 32.25
C ILE A 23 20.41 44.81 32.10
N THR A 24 19.48 45.56 32.67
CA THR A 24 18.05 45.24 32.70
C THR A 24 17.25 45.86 31.57
N ASP A 25 17.87 46.69 30.72
CA ASP A 25 17.24 47.30 29.56
C ASP A 25 17.47 46.40 28.31
N SER A 26 16.39 45.82 27.78
CA SER A 26 16.39 44.93 26.60
C SER A 26 16.89 45.57 25.31
N GLN A 27 17.12 46.89 25.30
CA GLN A 27 17.74 47.58 24.15
C GLN A 27 19.27 47.37 24.08
N TYR A 28 19.87 46.77 25.08
CA TYR A 28 21.31 46.51 25.11
C TYR A 28 21.59 45.02 25.02
N LYS A 29 22.44 44.63 24.10
CA LYS A 29 22.91 43.25 23.94
C LYS A 29 24.39 43.11 24.29
N VAL A 30 24.72 42.00 24.88
CA VAL A 30 26.09 41.57 25.16
C VAL A 30 26.61 40.70 24.03
N VAL A 31 27.77 41.02 23.48
CA VAL A 31 28.48 40.15 22.54
C VAL A 31 29.79 39.76 23.18
N ALA A 32 29.90 38.50 23.54
CA ALA A 32 31.01 37.96 24.30
C ALA A 32 31.57 36.69 23.65
N ASP A 33 32.91 36.65 23.53
CA ASP A 33 33.66 35.47 23.17
C ASP A 33 34.83 35.33 24.15
N LEU A 34 34.75 34.32 25.04
CA LEU A 34 35.77 34.09 26.06
C LEU A 34 37.13 33.75 25.47
N SER A 35 37.21 33.32 24.22
CA SER A 35 38.45 33.06 23.52
C SER A 35 39.14 34.34 23.01
N SER A 36 38.39 35.44 22.85
CA SER A 36 38.87 36.71 22.27
C SER A 36 39.38 37.71 23.28
N SER A 37 39.29 37.41 24.57
CA SER A 37 39.68 38.31 25.67
C SER A 37 38.94 39.68 25.70
N SER A 38 37.78 39.78 25.03
CA SER A 38 36.98 41.02 25.02
C SER A 38 35.48 40.77 24.98
N ILE A 39 34.71 41.60 25.68
CA ILE A 39 33.26 41.58 25.67
C ILE A 39 32.76 43.00 25.33
N SER A 40 31.81 43.08 24.42
CA SER A 40 31.24 44.37 24.00
C SER A 40 29.73 44.43 24.28
N VAL A 41 29.28 45.56 24.76
CA VAL A 41 27.84 45.85 24.95
C VAL A 41 27.42 46.84 23.87
N TYR A 42 26.38 46.48 23.14
CA TYR A 42 25.82 47.26 22.01
C TYR A 42 24.41 47.74 22.37
N ASN A 43 24.02 48.88 21.81
CA ASN A 43 22.61 49.29 21.81
C ASN A 43 21.84 48.66 20.64
N SER A 44 20.53 48.88 20.56
CA SER A 44 19.64 48.36 19.51
C SER A 44 20.02 48.81 18.08
N SER A 45 20.83 49.84 17.92
CA SER A 45 21.37 50.31 16.65
C SER A 45 22.72 49.65 16.28
N ASN A 46 23.15 48.63 17.02
CA ASN A 46 24.46 47.98 16.92
C ASN A 46 25.66 48.95 17.13
N VAL A 47 25.48 50.01 17.94
CA VAL A 47 26.57 50.93 18.29
C VAL A 47 27.17 50.46 19.60
N PRO A 48 28.50 50.19 19.68
CA PRO A 48 29.15 49.78 20.92
C PRO A 48 29.08 50.91 21.97
N GLN A 49 28.58 50.54 23.14
CA GLN A 49 28.46 51.44 24.27
C GLN A 49 29.58 51.24 25.27
N LYS A 50 30.09 50.00 25.34
CA LYS A 50 31.13 49.59 26.25
C LYS A 50 31.89 48.41 25.67
N THR A 51 33.21 48.36 25.91
CA THR A 51 34.03 47.17 25.62
C THR A 51 34.90 46.89 26.86
N ASP A 52 34.72 45.71 27.40
CA ASP A 52 35.52 45.23 28.54
C ASP A 52 36.60 44.27 28.06
N THR A 53 37.73 44.25 28.74
CA THR A 53 38.81 43.28 28.53
C THR A 53 38.75 42.21 29.61
N ILE A 54 38.86 40.96 29.22
CA ILE A 54 38.78 39.80 30.10
C ILE A 54 40.07 38.96 30.01
N HIS A 55 40.45 38.36 31.12
CA HIS A 55 41.57 37.44 31.22
C HIS A 55 41.19 36.31 32.16
N ASP A 56 41.44 35.07 31.76
CA ASP A 56 41.25 33.87 32.58
C ASP A 56 39.82 33.79 33.18
N ILE A 57 38.79 33.98 32.32
CA ILE A 57 37.38 33.89 32.69
C ILE A 57 36.80 32.61 32.10
N GLU A 58 36.09 31.84 32.93
CA GLU A 58 35.44 30.57 32.53
C GLU A 58 33.93 30.71 32.36
N ASN A 59 33.28 31.63 33.07
CA ASN A 59 31.81 31.72 33.07
C ASN A 59 31.32 33.10 32.64
N LEU A 60 30.11 33.09 32.04
CA LEU A 60 29.52 34.28 31.46
C LEU A 60 28.03 34.33 31.74
N THR A 61 27.54 35.47 32.18
CA THR A 61 26.11 35.76 32.30
C THR A 61 25.78 36.99 31.47
N GLY A 62 24.79 36.85 30.55
CA GLY A 62 24.27 37.95 29.73
C GLY A 62 23.38 38.92 30.47
N GLY A 63 22.60 39.71 29.74
CA GLY A 63 21.73 40.76 30.25
C GLY A 63 20.24 40.49 30.05
N ALA A 64 19.52 41.56 29.66
CA ALA A 64 18.10 41.48 29.35
C ALA A 64 17.77 41.66 27.87
N GLY A 65 18.75 41.79 27.00
CA GLY A 65 18.60 41.91 25.56
C GLY A 65 19.12 40.68 24.84
N ASP A 66 18.89 40.56 23.53
CA ASP A 66 19.24 39.42 22.71
C ASP A 66 20.77 39.28 22.58
N ASP A 67 21.37 38.49 23.45
CA ASP A 67 22.82 38.37 23.63
C ASP A 67 23.45 37.35 22.65
N THR A 68 24.74 37.47 22.41
CA THR A 68 25.53 36.50 21.64
C THR A 68 26.73 36.08 22.48
N LEU A 69 26.71 34.85 22.98
CA LEU A 69 27.63 34.40 24.01
C LEU A 69 28.37 33.15 23.55
N LYS A 70 29.69 33.18 23.64
CA LYS A 70 30.56 32.07 23.26
C LYS A 70 31.60 31.77 24.33
N GLY A 71 31.74 30.48 24.63
CA GLY A 71 32.76 29.97 25.55
C GLY A 71 34.15 29.88 24.91
N ASN A 72 35.07 29.29 25.65
CA ASN A 72 36.42 28.94 25.19
C ASN A 72 36.63 27.40 25.21
N ALA A 73 37.86 26.94 25.11
CA ALA A 73 38.16 25.50 25.10
C ALA A 73 38.11 24.84 26.48
N SER A 74 37.94 25.61 27.56
CA SER A 74 37.75 25.09 28.90
C SER A 74 36.28 24.81 29.16
N LYS A 75 35.97 24.12 30.26
CA LYS A 75 34.59 23.94 30.71
C LYS A 75 33.98 25.28 31.14
N ASN A 76 32.93 25.70 30.47
CA ASN A 76 32.25 26.98 30.74
C ASN A 76 30.85 26.79 31.33
N THR A 77 30.39 27.75 32.08
CA THR A 77 28.96 27.96 32.42
C THR A 77 28.51 29.26 31.78
N ILE A 78 27.61 29.17 30.82
CA ILE A 78 27.09 30.33 30.08
C ILE A 78 25.59 30.44 30.31
N LYS A 79 25.16 31.65 30.69
CA LYS A 79 23.75 31.99 30.91
C LYS A 79 23.36 33.12 29.98
N GLY A 80 22.27 32.94 29.20
CA GLY A 80 21.73 33.97 28.31
C GLY A 80 21.17 35.13 29.10
N GLY A 81 20.19 34.86 29.92
CA GLY A 81 19.52 35.83 30.77
C GLY A 81 18.08 36.03 30.37
N ALA A 82 17.73 37.24 29.95
CA ALA A 82 16.43 37.50 29.37
C ALA A 82 16.61 38.07 27.94
N GLY A 83 15.74 37.76 27.04
CA GLY A 83 15.87 38.06 25.62
C GLY A 83 16.01 36.78 24.80
N ASN A 84 16.11 36.90 23.49
CA ASN A 84 16.30 35.74 22.61
C ASN A 84 17.80 35.60 22.31
N ASP A 85 18.46 34.76 23.09
CA ASP A 85 19.92 34.68 23.13
C ASP A 85 20.48 33.66 22.14
N THR A 86 21.71 33.88 21.66
CA THR A 86 22.46 32.90 20.88
C THR A 86 23.69 32.45 21.69
N LEU A 87 23.67 31.20 22.13
CA LEU A 87 24.73 30.56 22.89
C LEU A 87 25.50 29.57 22.03
N TYR A 88 26.79 29.79 21.84
CA TYR A 88 27.64 28.88 21.04
C TYR A 88 28.24 27.82 21.93
N VAL A 89 28.01 26.56 21.51
CA VAL A 89 28.65 25.41 22.14
C VAL A 89 30.13 25.38 21.75
N SER A 90 31.00 25.31 22.76
CA SER A 90 32.45 25.20 22.59
C SER A 90 32.96 23.84 23.04
N SER A 91 34.24 23.56 22.81
CA SER A 91 34.87 22.36 23.38
C SER A 91 35.10 22.58 24.90
N GLY A 92 34.99 21.52 25.70
CA GLY A 92 35.27 21.66 27.14
C GLY A 92 34.22 21.02 28.04
N GLY A 93 33.05 20.69 27.50
CA GLY A 93 31.97 20.04 28.25
C GLY A 93 31.15 21.08 29.06
N ASP A 94 30.55 22.00 28.36
CA ASP A 94 29.91 23.19 28.85
C ASP A 94 28.53 22.96 29.47
N PHE A 95 28.10 23.93 30.29
CA PHE A 95 26.73 24.11 30.76
C PHE A 95 26.16 25.40 30.17
N LEU A 96 25.12 25.28 29.38
CA LEU A 96 24.46 26.40 28.70
C LEU A 96 23.02 26.50 29.18
N PHE A 97 22.64 27.71 29.61
CA PHE A 97 21.31 28.04 30.12
C PHE A 97 20.77 29.23 29.32
N GLY A 98 19.64 29.04 28.60
CA GLY A 98 18.96 30.12 27.88
C GLY A 98 18.32 31.08 28.87
N GLU A 99 17.64 30.54 29.87
CA GLU A 99 16.85 31.18 30.91
C GLU A 99 15.51 31.72 30.39
N ALA A 100 15.39 32.93 29.87
CA ALA A 100 14.09 33.51 29.52
C ALA A 100 14.07 34.15 28.14
N GLY A 101 13.24 33.62 27.24
CA GLY A 101 13.10 34.02 25.85
C GLY A 101 13.14 32.82 24.92
N ASP A 102 13.20 33.07 23.63
CA ASP A 102 13.37 32.03 22.61
C ASP A 102 14.86 31.95 22.27
N ASP A 103 15.58 30.99 22.86
CA ASP A 103 17.02 30.90 22.80
C ASP A 103 17.52 29.94 21.75
N ARG A 104 18.72 30.19 21.20
CA ARG A 104 19.34 29.33 20.19
C ARG A 104 20.72 28.87 20.67
N PHE A 105 20.89 27.55 20.73
CA PHE A 105 22.14 26.88 21.10
C PHE A 105 22.80 26.34 19.83
N VAL A 106 23.95 26.89 19.44
CA VAL A 106 24.59 26.63 18.15
C VAL A 106 25.84 25.79 18.33
N PHE A 107 25.83 24.61 17.69
CA PHE A 107 27.02 23.78 17.57
C PHE A 107 27.90 24.24 16.40
N GLU A 108 29.20 24.43 16.65
CA GLU A 108 30.16 24.76 15.58
C GLU A 108 30.89 23.50 15.08
N ASN A 109 31.47 23.58 13.88
CA ASN A 109 32.30 22.51 13.35
C ASN A 109 33.43 22.12 14.31
N GLY A 110 33.62 20.80 14.50
CA GLY A 110 34.70 20.25 15.31
C GLY A 110 34.40 20.12 16.80
N VAL A 111 33.15 20.36 17.24
CA VAL A 111 32.69 20.13 18.62
C VAL A 111 31.88 18.81 18.76
N ASP A 112 31.84 17.99 17.75
CA ASP A 112 31.06 16.74 17.66
C ASP A 112 31.36 15.74 18.81
N GLY A 113 32.51 15.85 19.47
CA GLY A 113 32.98 14.93 20.50
C GLY A 113 32.84 15.43 21.93
N THR A 114 32.20 16.56 22.19
CA THR A 114 32.13 17.13 23.52
C THR A 114 30.78 16.88 24.19
N SER A 115 30.78 16.42 25.47
CA SER A 115 29.54 16.34 26.25
C SER A 115 29.16 17.73 26.74
N VAL A 116 27.99 18.21 26.34
CA VAL A 116 27.42 19.49 26.77
C VAL A 116 26.10 19.28 27.49
N VAL A 117 25.77 20.15 28.41
CA VAL A 117 24.44 20.21 29.05
C VAL A 117 23.77 21.51 28.66
N ILE A 118 22.61 21.40 28.05
CA ILE A 118 21.79 22.53 27.59
C ILE A 118 20.46 22.52 28.33
N ASP A 119 20.07 23.67 28.82
CA ASP A 119 18.79 23.94 29.45
C ASP A 119 18.22 25.21 28.80
N GLY A 120 17.13 25.03 28.02
CA GLY A 120 16.49 26.13 27.31
C GLY A 120 15.90 27.16 28.30
N GLY A 121 15.13 26.68 29.24
CA GLY A 121 14.34 27.51 30.16
C GLY A 121 12.84 27.37 29.84
N THR A 122 12.01 28.06 30.62
CA THR A 122 10.54 27.89 30.44
C THR A 122 9.78 29.22 30.54
N THR A 123 10.48 30.36 30.60
CA THR A 123 9.85 31.64 30.83
C THR A 123 9.90 32.58 29.64
N ASN A 124 8.79 33.30 29.40
CA ASN A 124 8.67 34.30 28.31
C ASN A 124 8.94 33.78 26.89
N GLN A 125 8.72 32.49 26.62
CA GLN A 125 8.87 31.90 25.31
C GLN A 125 7.66 32.20 24.42
N THR A 126 7.91 32.39 23.13
CA THR A 126 6.89 32.58 22.09
C THR A 126 6.96 31.47 21.03
N LEU A 127 8.17 31.16 20.55
CA LEU A 127 8.47 30.11 19.59
C LEU A 127 9.22 28.95 20.21
N GLY A 128 9.76 29.16 21.44
CA GLY A 128 10.54 28.17 22.17
C GLY A 128 11.99 28.05 21.74
N ASP A 129 12.75 27.33 22.54
CA ASP A 129 14.20 27.21 22.41
C ASP A 129 14.60 26.24 21.31
N THR A 130 15.70 26.56 20.63
CA THR A 130 16.21 25.79 19.48
C THR A 130 17.61 25.27 19.74
N VAL A 131 17.86 23.99 19.50
CA VAL A 131 19.23 23.47 19.36
C VAL A 131 19.54 23.32 17.88
N ASP A 132 20.65 23.92 17.46
CA ASP A 132 21.14 23.95 16.09
C ASP A 132 22.40 23.09 15.91
N TYR A 133 22.22 21.95 15.25
CA TYR A 133 23.27 21.01 14.91
C TYR A 133 23.77 21.17 13.45
N SER A 134 23.29 22.17 12.68
CA SER A 134 23.49 22.27 11.23
C SER A 134 24.95 22.33 10.77
N ALA A 135 25.87 22.71 11.65
CA ALA A 135 27.30 22.70 11.35
C ALA A 135 27.98 21.34 11.56
N LEU A 136 27.36 20.42 12.29
CA LEU A 136 27.91 19.07 12.51
C LEU A 136 27.79 18.24 11.23
N THR A 137 28.83 17.42 10.96
CA THR A 137 28.86 16.55 9.77
C THR A 137 28.32 15.15 10.03
N ALA A 138 28.32 14.72 11.30
CA ALA A 138 27.77 13.43 11.71
C ALA A 138 26.31 13.56 12.12
N GLY A 139 25.48 12.59 11.74
CA GLY A 139 24.07 12.56 12.09
C GLY A 139 23.82 12.59 13.59
N VAL A 140 22.71 13.21 14.01
CA VAL A 140 22.30 13.27 15.41
C VAL A 140 21.07 12.38 15.64
N ASN A 141 21.02 11.77 16.85
CA ASN A 141 19.82 11.10 17.31
C ASN A 141 19.31 11.85 18.54
N VAL A 142 18.15 12.49 18.37
CA VAL A 142 17.54 13.40 19.37
C VAL A 142 16.13 12.92 19.67
N ARG A 143 15.82 12.80 20.97
CA ARG A 143 14.45 12.66 21.45
C ARG A 143 14.18 13.71 22.51
N LEU A 144 13.26 14.63 22.27
CA LEU A 144 12.84 15.63 23.24
C LEU A 144 12.03 14.98 24.38
N LYS A 145 12.16 15.52 25.60
CA LYS A 145 11.48 15.02 26.80
C LYS A 145 10.96 16.16 27.70
N GLY A 146 10.74 17.34 27.11
CA GLY A 146 10.32 18.52 27.83
C GLY A 146 11.31 18.89 28.94
N SER A 147 10.82 18.99 30.17
CA SER A 147 11.62 19.37 31.35
C SER A 147 12.58 18.28 31.84
N SER A 148 12.54 17.09 31.27
CA SER A 148 13.48 16.02 31.61
C SER A 148 14.67 16.03 30.64
N TYR A 149 15.86 15.71 31.15
CA TYR A 149 17.01 15.60 30.26
C TYR A 149 16.88 14.48 29.23
N SER A 150 17.10 14.82 27.98
CA SER A 150 17.30 13.93 26.85
C SER A 150 18.79 13.70 26.64
N ASP A 151 19.18 12.47 26.35
CA ASP A 151 20.51 12.13 25.89
C ASP A 151 20.53 12.19 24.35
N VAL A 152 21.42 13.00 23.78
CA VAL A 152 21.61 13.15 22.34
C VAL A 152 22.92 12.49 21.95
N THR A 153 22.89 11.63 20.93
CA THR A 153 24.09 11.01 20.37
C THR A 153 24.47 11.66 19.05
N VAL A 154 25.77 11.79 18.77
CA VAL A 154 26.32 12.33 17.54
C VAL A 154 27.19 11.26 16.88
N GLY A 155 26.81 10.83 15.67
CA GLY A 155 27.50 9.75 14.95
C GLY A 155 27.49 8.44 15.74
N ALA A 156 28.55 7.64 15.54
CA ALA A 156 28.71 6.34 16.20
C ALA A 156 29.42 6.43 17.58
N THR A 157 29.74 7.62 18.04
CA THR A 157 30.47 7.80 19.31
C THR A 157 29.47 7.94 20.48
N PRO A 158 29.79 7.43 21.69
CA PRO A 158 28.91 7.52 22.84
C PRO A 158 28.95 8.92 23.52
N ASN A 159 29.14 9.98 22.75
CA ASN A 159 29.13 11.32 23.27
C ASN A 159 27.70 11.79 23.42
N HIS A 160 27.26 11.98 24.63
CA HIS A 160 25.91 12.33 24.97
C HIS A 160 25.83 13.80 25.32
N HIS A 161 25.21 14.59 24.45
CA HIS A 161 24.70 15.89 24.89
C HIS A 161 23.47 15.63 25.74
N LYS A 162 23.26 16.45 26.75
CA LYS A 162 22.05 16.45 27.58
C LYS A 162 21.29 17.74 27.35
N ILE A 163 20.07 17.62 26.85
CA ILE A 163 19.21 18.77 26.56
C ILE A 163 17.89 18.64 27.31
N ARG A 164 17.33 19.75 27.77
CA ARG A 164 15.97 19.83 28.33
C ARG A 164 15.35 21.19 28.04
N ASP A 165 14.03 21.26 28.16
CA ASP A 165 13.25 22.47 27.92
C ASP A 165 13.58 23.07 26.54
N ILE A 166 13.71 22.20 25.51
CA ILE A 166 13.96 22.54 24.11
C ILE A 166 12.70 22.20 23.30
N ASN A 167 12.29 23.14 22.46
CA ASN A 167 11.09 23.01 21.62
C ASN A 167 11.43 22.68 20.16
N ASN A 168 12.60 23.11 19.67
CA ASN A 168 12.93 23.04 18.26
C ASN A 168 14.32 22.41 18.04
N ILE A 169 14.43 21.64 16.97
CA ILE A 169 15.70 21.02 16.53
C ILE A 169 15.96 21.39 15.07
N LEU A 170 17.15 21.89 14.81
CA LEU A 170 17.72 21.93 13.48
C LEU A 170 18.81 20.86 13.40
N GLY A 171 18.60 19.85 12.59
CA GLY A 171 19.47 18.69 12.41
C GLY A 171 20.83 19.00 11.81
N SER A 172 21.63 17.97 11.62
CA SER A 172 23.01 18.03 11.15
C SER A 172 23.13 18.00 9.61
N GLN A 173 24.34 17.79 9.10
CA GLN A 173 24.60 17.50 7.67
C GLN A 173 24.52 16.00 7.36
N GLY A 174 24.48 15.14 8.38
CA GLY A 174 24.39 13.70 8.25
C GLY A 174 22.95 13.20 8.32
N ASP A 175 22.80 11.89 8.42
CA ASP A 175 21.49 11.24 8.52
C ASP A 175 21.01 11.29 9.97
N ASP A 176 19.95 12.03 10.23
CA ASP A 176 19.43 12.31 11.57
C ASP A 176 18.21 11.44 11.92
N ILE A 177 18.03 11.19 13.21
CA ILE A 177 16.79 10.66 13.79
C ILE A 177 16.30 11.67 14.82
N ILE A 178 15.13 12.25 14.60
CA ILE A 178 14.58 13.28 15.47
C ILE A 178 13.19 12.89 15.93
N GLU A 179 12.95 13.00 17.24
CA GLU A 179 11.66 12.77 17.88
C GLU A 179 11.31 13.98 18.75
N GLY A 180 10.10 14.52 18.58
CA GLY A 180 9.55 15.60 19.40
C GLY A 180 9.09 15.14 20.79
N ASP A 181 8.45 16.04 21.52
CA ASP A 181 7.75 15.71 22.77
C ASP A 181 6.23 15.99 22.63
N SER A 182 5.52 16.10 23.75
CA SER A 182 4.07 16.38 23.73
C SER A 182 3.70 17.83 23.46
N SER A 183 4.67 18.71 23.28
CA SER A 183 4.46 20.12 22.90
C SER A 183 4.47 20.25 21.37
N ASN A 184 4.09 21.42 20.87
CA ASN A 184 4.25 21.70 19.45
C ASN A 184 5.72 22.04 19.16
N ASN A 185 6.37 21.22 18.36
CA ASN A 185 7.77 21.37 18.02
C ASN A 185 7.98 21.83 16.56
N THR A 186 9.13 22.45 16.29
CA THR A 186 9.65 22.60 14.92
C THR A 186 10.89 21.74 14.78
N LEU A 187 10.76 20.67 13.98
CA LEU A 187 11.79 19.66 13.78
C LEU A 187 12.24 19.71 12.32
N ASP A 188 13.49 20.07 12.09
CA ASP A 188 14.07 20.19 10.76
C ASP A 188 15.26 19.23 10.62
N GLY A 189 15.14 18.23 9.78
CA GLY A 189 16.22 17.28 9.50
C GLY A 189 17.40 17.88 8.72
N HIS A 190 17.29 19.10 8.19
CA HIS A 190 18.30 19.83 7.43
C HIS A 190 18.75 19.06 6.18
N THR A 191 20.00 18.62 6.09
CA THR A 191 20.53 17.82 4.97
C THR A 191 20.78 16.38 5.42
N GLY A 192 20.84 15.45 4.47
CA GLY A 192 21.00 14.02 4.76
C GLY A 192 19.75 13.21 4.43
N THR A 193 19.73 11.95 4.85
CA THR A 193 18.56 11.05 4.76
C THR A 193 17.94 10.90 6.15
N ASN A 194 17.06 11.82 6.47
CA ASN A 194 16.58 12.03 7.83
C ASN A 194 15.31 11.23 8.14
N THR A 195 15.18 10.80 9.39
CA THR A 195 14.03 10.07 9.91
C THR A 195 13.34 10.89 10.99
N ILE A 196 12.07 11.22 10.79
CA ILE A 196 11.20 11.63 11.88
C ILE A 196 10.71 10.39 12.63
N SER A 197 10.86 10.38 13.94
CA SER A 197 10.46 9.25 14.78
C SER A 197 9.31 9.61 15.69
N PHE A 198 8.34 8.71 15.78
CA PHE A 198 7.24 8.71 16.72
C PHE A 198 7.18 7.37 17.49
N GLU A 199 8.29 6.61 17.51
CA GLU A 199 8.39 5.26 18.09
C GLU A 199 7.89 5.16 19.53
N ASN A 200 7.87 6.27 20.24
CA ASN A 200 7.36 6.33 21.62
C ASN A 200 5.95 6.91 21.74
N ALA A 201 5.29 7.25 20.64
CA ALA A 201 3.88 7.60 20.65
C ALA A 201 3.04 6.36 20.97
N SER A 202 2.03 6.53 21.80
CA SER A 202 1.12 5.45 22.23
C SER A 202 -0.27 5.56 21.62
N ASP A 203 -0.53 6.63 20.89
CA ASP A 203 -1.82 6.94 20.26
C ASP A 203 -1.61 7.23 18.78
N GLU A 204 -2.71 7.32 18.03
CA GLU A 204 -2.73 7.67 16.61
C GLU A 204 -1.84 8.89 16.30
N VAL A 205 -0.98 8.72 15.30
CA VAL A 205 -0.16 9.77 14.69
C VAL A 205 -0.58 9.97 13.25
N VAL A 206 -0.83 11.21 12.86
CA VAL A 206 -1.00 11.59 11.46
C VAL A 206 0.21 12.40 11.03
N ALA A 207 1.05 11.83 10.16
CA ALA A 207 2.29 12.48 9.71
C ALA A 207 2.36 12.58 8.19
N ASN A 208 2.66 13.78 7.68
CA ASN A 208 2.87 14.05 6.26
C ASN A 208 4.21 14.77 6.05
N ILE A 209 5.21 14.07 5.48
CA ILE A 209 6.53 14.62 5.15
C ILE A 209 6.60 15.18 3.72
N GLY A 210 5.51 15.10 2.96
CA GLY A 210 5.41 15.56 1.58
C GLY A 210 4.66 16.87 1.40
N ALA A 211 4.17 17.08 0.19
CA ALA A 211 3.28 18.21 -0.13
C ALA A 211 1.88 17.99 0.46
N GLN A 212 1.09 19.07 0.51
CA GLN A 212 -0.34 18.93 0.84
C GLN A 212 -1.02 17.99 -0.17
N VAL A 213 -1.74 17.00 0.33
CA VAL A 213 -2.39 15.97 -0.49
C VAL A 213 -3.79 15.69 0.05
N THR A 214 -4.71 15.30 -0.86
CA THR A 214 -6.03 14.80 -0.49
C THR A 214 -6.11 13.33 -0.89
N LEU A 215 -6.26 12.46 0.09
CA LEU A 215 -6.35 11.01 -0.05
C LEU A 215 -7.66 10.56 0.59
N ASP A 216 -8.42 9.72 -0.11
CA ASP A 216 -9.69 9.17 0.36
C ASP A 216 -10.67 10.23 0.94
N GLY A 217 -10.65 11.44 0.35
CA GLY A 217 -11.49 12.58 0.76
C GLY A 217 -10.95 13.41 1.92
N THR A 218 -9.86 13.01 2.56
CA THR A 218 -9.19 13.74 3.65
C THR A 218 -8.00 14.52 3.12
N THR A 219 -7.90 15.80 3.53
CA THR A 219 -6.76 16.67 3.16
C THR A 219 -5.75 16.71 4.28
N TYR A 220 -4.51 16.32 4.00
CA TYR A 220 -3.39 16.29 4.91
C TYR A 220 -2.48 17.49 4.69
N THR A 221 -2.17 18.18 5.79
CA THR A 221 -1.34 19.40 5.75
C THR A 221 0.12 19.06 5.43
N VAL A 222 0.76 19.90 4.65
CA VAL A 222 2.18 19.77 4.28
C VAL A 222 3.09 19.85 5.50
N ASN A 223 4.09 18.96 5.55
CA ASN A 223 5.15 19.00 6.58
C ASN A 223 4.61 19.10 8.01
N GLN A 224 3.61 18.31 8.34
CA GLN A 224 2.98 18.34 9.66
C GLN A 224 2.85 16.93 10.24
N ALA A 225 3.05 16.83 11.56
CA ALA A 225 2.65 15.67 12.34
C ALA A 225 1.72 16.09 13.47
N THR A 226 0.70 15.28 13.75
CA THR A 226 -0.29 15.53 14.81
C THR A 226 -0.63 14.26 15.55
N GLY A 227 -0.80 14.36 16.85
CA GLY A 227 -1.23 13.26 17.73
C GLY A 227 -1.40 13.74 19.15
N THR A 228 -2.13 13.01 19.98
CA THR A 228 -2.42 13.44 21.36
C THR A 228 -1.18 13.37 22.24
N THR A 229 -0.25 12.47 21.95
CA THR A 229 1.01 12.28 22.69
C THR A 229 2.18 13.10 22.15
N ILE A 230 2.07 13.64 20.93
CA ILE A 230 3.14 14.37 20.25
C ILE A 230 2.82 15.86 20.02
N GLY A 231 1.56 16.30 20.22
CA GLY A 231 1.14 17.66 19.91
C GLY A 231 0.89 17.88 18.41
N THR A 232 1.22 19.09 17.94
CA THR A 232 1.16 19.45 16.51
C THR A 232 2.51 19.99 16.08
N ASP A 233 3.27 19.18 15.37
CA ASP A 233 4.62 19.48 14.99
C ASP A 233 4.73 19.97 13.55
N THR A 234 5.67 20.88 13.32
CA THR A 234 6.17 21.21 11.99
C THR A 234 7.40 20.36 11.72
N ILE A 235 7.33 19.51 10.69
CA ILE A 235 8.38 18.55 10.33
C ILE A 235 8.94 18.88 8.94
N LEU A 236 10.24 19.19 8.87
CA LEU A 236 10.89 19.69 7.65
C LEU A 236 12.06 18.79 7.25
N ASN A 237 12.26 18.59 5.96
CA ASN A 237 13.44 17.91 5.40
C ASN A 237 13.64 16.46 5.90
N PHE A 238 12.54 15.72 6.11
CA PHE A 238 12.57 14.29 6.40
C PHE A 238 12.26 13.45 5.15
N GLN A 239 12.91 12.30 5.04
CA GLN A 239 12.72 11.31 3.98
C GLN A 239 12.06 10.04 4.52
N ASN A 240 12.18 9.77 5.81
CA ASN A 240 11.69 8.56 6.43
C ASN A 240 10.79 8.87 7.64
N ILE A 241 9.85 7.95 7.90
CA ILE A 241 8.97 7.99 9.06
C ILE A 241 9.12 6.68 9.83
N LYS A 242 9.21 6.76 11.14
CA LYS A 242 9.08 5.61 12.03
C LYS A 242 8.01 5.91 13.08
N SER A 243 6.88 5.17 13.02
CA SER A 243 5.79 5.38 13.95
C SER A 243 5.86 4.44 15.17
N GLY A 244 4.88 4.54 16.04
CA GLY A 244 4.87 3.91 17.34
C GLY A 244 3.79 2.85 17.52
N SER A 245 2.87 3.08 18.44
CA SER A 245 1.71 2.22 18.66
C SER A 245 0.44 3.06 18.58
N GLY A 246 -0.51 2.61 17.83
CA GLY A 246 -1.74 3.35 17.49
C GLY A 246 -2.09 3.06 16.05
N ASP A 247 -3.29 3.39 15.63
CA ASP A 247 -3.70 3.24 14.24
C ASP A 247 -3.27 4.50 13.48
N ASP A 248 -2.06 4.48 12.91
CA ASP A 248 -1.38 5.66 12.39
C ASP A 248 -1.73 5.95 10.91
N THR A 249 -1.60 7.22 10.50
CA THR A 249 -1.71 7.63 9.09
C THR A 249 -0.41 8.30 8.65
N LEU A 250 0.36 7.61 7.81
CA LEU A 250 1.72 7.99 7.45
C LEU A 250 1.82 8.29 5.96
N ILE A 251 2.25 9.50 5.63
CA ILE A 251 2.28 9.98 4.24
C ILE A 251 3.70 10.41 3.88
N GLY A 252 4.24 9.72 2.89
CA GLY A 252 5.54 9.99 2.29
C GLY A 252 5.55 11.24 1.40
N SER A 253 6.54 11.32 0.56
CA SER A 253 6.78 12.45 -0.34
C SER A 253 6.82 12.02 -1.82
N SER A 254 7.24 12.93 -2.70
CA SER A 254 7.51 12.59 -4.10
C SER A 254 8.89 11.95 -4.34
N ALA A 255 9.69 11.78 -3.31
CA ALA A 255 10.99 11.11 -3.35
C ALA A 255 10.87 9.69 -2.77
N GLN A 256 11.95 8.92 -2.85
CA GLN A 256 12.03 7.63 -2.17
C GLN A 256 11.91 7.81 -0.66
N ASN A 257 11.02 7.03 -0.03
CA ASN A 257 10.81 7.04 1.41
C ASN A 257 10.98 5.64 2.01
N THR A 258 11.37 5.59 3.28
CA THR A 258 11.25 4.39 4.11
C THR A 258 10.29 4.71 5.25
N ILE A 259 9.18 3.96 5.35
CA ILE A 259 8.11 4.20 6.33
C ILE A 259 7.86 2.92 7.11
N TYR A 260 7.82 3.03 8.43
CA TYR A 260 7.46 1.96 9.35
C TYR A 260 6.19 2.37 10.10
N GLY A 261 5.13 1.55 10.03
CA GLY A 261 3.86 1.74 10.72
C GLY A 261 4.00 1.56 12.22
N GLY A 262 4.43 0.40 12.64
CA GLY A 262 4.65 0.07 14.05
C GLY A 262 3.66 -0.95 14.56
N LEU A 263 2.98 -0.64 15.67
CA LEU A 263 1.89 -1.46 16.20
C LEU A 263 0.57 -0.76 15.91
N GLY A 264 -0.43 -1.49 15.46
CA GLY A 264 -1.75 -0.95 15.20
C GLY A 264 -2.20 -1.20 13.76
N ALA A 265 -3.38 -0.73 13.41
CA ALA A 265 -3.89 -0.86 12.04
C ALA A 265 -3.57 0.43 11.25
N ASP A 266 -2.44 0.43 10.57
CA ASP A 266 -1.86 1.62 9.98
C ASP A 266 -2.32 1.86 8.54
N VAL A 267 -2.35 3.13 8.14
CA VAL A 267 -2.59 3.56 6.77
C VAL A 267 -1.33 4.25 6.24
N ILE A 268 -0.66 3.63 5.28
CA ILE A 268 0.63 4.09 4.77
C ILE A 268 0.51 4.45 3.28
N TYR A 269 0.88 5.69 2.93
CA TYR A 269 0.94 6.19 1.57
C TYR A 269 2.38 6.56 1.18
N GLY A 270 2.97 5.82 0.22
CA GLY A 270 4.29 6.14 -0.31
C GLY A 270 4.30 7.35 -1.26
N ILE A 271 3.18 7.63 -1.95
CA ILE A 271 2.93 8.69 -2.94
C ILE A 271 3.68 8.45 -4.25
N SER A 272 5.00 8.61 -4.27
CA SER A 272 5.82 8.30 -5.47
C SER A 272 7.27 8.03 -5.10
N GLY A 273 8.07 7.53 -6.08
CA GLY A 273 9.43 7.06 -5.82
C GLY A 273 9.47 5.58 -5.46
N ASP A 274 10.66 5.00 -5.44
CA ASP A 274 10.85 3.57 -5.12
C ASP A 274 10.87 3.38 -3.59
N ASN A 275 9.69 3.28 -2.98
CA ASN A 275 9.51 3.29 -1.53
C ASN A 275 9.76 1.92 -0.88
N LYS A 276 10.08 1.96 0.41
CA LYS A 276 10.09 0.81 1.30
C LYS A 276 9.08 1.05 2.41
N LEU A 277 8.00 0.30 2.40
CA LEU A 277 6.86 0.47 3.28
C LEU A 277 6.67 -0.80 4.11
N TYR A 278 6.63 -0.65 5.41
CA TYR A 278 6.50 -1.73 6.39
C TYR A 278 5.30 -1.42 7.29
N GLY A 279 4.28 -2.30 7.29
CA GLY A 279 3.17 -2.22 8.24
C GLY A 279 3.63 -2.56 9.66
N GLU A 280 4.38 -3.63 9.80
CA GLU A 280 4.88 -4.27 11.03
C GLU A 280 3.80 -5.09 11.74
N GLU A 281 3.28 -4.71 12.93
CA GLU A 281 2.23 -5.48 13.62
C GLU A 281 0.87 -4.81 13.49
N GLY A 282 -0.11 -5.48 12.90
CA GLY A 282 -1.48 -4.98 12.76
C GLY A 282 -2.16 -5.38 11.47
N ASN A 283 -3.32 -4.80 11.18
CA ASN A 283 -4.01 -5.02 9.92
C ASN A 283 -3.87 -3.75 9.06
N ASP A 284 -2.83 -3.69 8.27
CA ASP A 284 -2.40 -2.47 7.63
C ASP A 284 -3.00 -2.26 6.24
N THR A 285 -3.13 -1.00 5.86
CA THR A 285 -3.51 -0.61 4.49
C THR A 285 -2.39 0.21 3.86
N ILE A 286 -1.76 -0.35 2.82
CA ILE A 286 -0.54 0.22 2.27
C ILE A 286 -0.73 0.54 0.78
N SER A 287 -0.45 1.78 0.41
CA SER A 287 -0.38 2.26 -0.96
C SER A 287 1.05 2.68 -1.32
N GLY A 288 1.66 1.97 -2.26
CA GLY A 288 3.00 2.34 -2.75
C GLY A 288 3.01 3.66 -3.54
N GLY A 289 1.92 3.94 -4.26
CA GLY A 289 1.88 5.02 -5.24
C GLY A 289 2.70 4.67 -6.50
N SER A 290 3.15 5.69 -7.23
CA SER A 290 3.95 5.46 -8.44
C SER A 290 5.42 5.22 -8.10
N GLY A 291 6.02 4.15 -8.66
CA GLY A 291 7.39 3.72 -8.40
C GLY A 291 7.47 2.20 -8.22
N ASN A 292 8.68 1.65 -8.15
CA ASN A 292 8.89 0.23 -7.88
C ASN A 292 9.06 0.02 -6.37
N ASN A 293 7.98 -0.24 -5.68
CA ASN A 293 7.96 -0.26 -4.23
C ASN A 293 8.32 -1.65 -3.65
N THR A 294 8.82 -1.67 -2.45
CA THR A 294 8.84 -2.85 -1.59
C THR A 294 7.82 -2.62 -0.49
N ILE A 295 6.78 -3.44 -0.45
CA ILE A 295 5.68 -3.36 0.50
C ILE A 295 5.69 -4.64 1.32
N ASP A 296 5.82 -4.52 2.62
CA ASP A 296 5.77 -5.63 3.58
C ASP A 296 4.67 -5.33 4.59
N GLY A 297 3.59 -6.12 4.57
CA GLY A 297 2.50 -5.97 5.52
C GLY A 297 2.95 -6.26 6.94
N GLY A 298 3.66 -7.36 7.14
CA GLY A 298 4.13 -7.79 8.46
C GLY A 298 3.27 -8.87 9.08
N ASP A 299 2.98 -8.72 10.36
CA ASP A 299 2.11 -9.62 11.10
C ASP A 299 0.67 -9.09 11.10
N GLY A 300 -0.24 -9.78 10.42
CA GLY A 300 -1.64 -9.37 10.40
C GLY A 300 -2.43 -9.83 9.19
N SER A 301 -3.45 -9.09 8.85
CA SER A 301 -4.23 -9.27 7.63
C SER A 301 -4.17 -7.98 6.82
N ASP A 302 -3.14 -7.88 5.99
CA ASP A 302 -2.71 -6.65 5.38
C ASP A 302 -3.26 -6.46 3.99
N THR A 303 -3.55 -5.21 3.64
CA THR A 303 -4.14 -4.82 2.36
C THR A 303 -3.19 -3.93 1.57
N VAL A 304 -2.83 -4.36 0.37
CA VAL A 304 -2.24 -3.45 -0.62
C VAL A 304 -3.35 -2.79 -1.42
N THR A 305 -3.28 -1.46 -1.60
CA THR A 305 -4.25 -0.71 -2.40
C THR A 305 -3.59 0.00 -3.58
N TYR A 306 -4.27 -0.06 -4.73
CA TYR A 306 -3.87 0.57 -5.99
C TYR A 306 -4.87 1.63 -6.46
N SER A 307 -5.63 2.23 -5.53
CA SER A 307 -6.73 3.16 -5.83
C SER A 307 -6.36 4.31 -6.78
N GLY A 308 -5.10 4.73 -6.80
CA GLY A 308 -4.58 5.80 -7.66
C GLY A 308 -4.04 5.35 -9.02
N ALA A 309 -3.97 4.05 -9.31
CA ALA A 309 -3.44 3.52 -10.57
C ALA A 309 -4.47 3.57 -11.71
N ASP A 310 -3.99 3.54 -12.97
CA ASP A 310 -4.84 3.44 -14.16
C ASP A 310 -5.44 2.02 -14.26
N TYR A 311 -4.65 0.99 -14.03
CA TYR A 311 -5.02 -0.43 -13.90
C TYR A 311 -3.88 -1.21 -13.22
N VAL A 312 -4.18 -2.39 -12.69
CA VAL A 312 -3.18 -3.24 -12.03
C VAL A 312 -3.34 -4.71 -12.40
N THR A 313 -2.22 -5.42 -12.44
CA THR A 313 -2.18 -6.88 -12.41
C THR A 313 -1.42 -7.32 -11.17
N VAL A 314 -2.13 -7.92 -10.21
CA VAL A 314 -1.57 -8.36 -8.94
C VAL A 314 -1.58 -9.88 -8.85
N THR A 315 -0.49 -10.46 -8.37
CA THR A 315 -0.48 -11.82 -7.84
C THR A 315 0.16 -11.86 -6.47
N LEU A 316 -0.56 -12.37 -5.48
CA LEU A 316 -0.02 -12.63 -4.16
C LEU A 316 0.77 -13.95 -4.11
N ARG A 317 0.68 -14.74 -5.17
CA ARG A 317 1.33 -16.04 -5.31
C ARG A 317 2.72 -15.90 -5.93
N GLY A 318 3.73 -16.46 -5.26
CA GLY A 318 5.11 -16.50 -5.75
C GLY A 318 5.99 -17.35 -4.84
N ALA A 319 7.15 -17.78 -5.34
CA ALA A 319 8.07 -18.65 -4.56
C ALA A 319 8.58 -17.99 -3.27
N THR A 320 8.63 -16.67 -3.22
CA THR A 320 9.09 -15.88 -2.07
C THR A 320 8.24 -14.65 -1.79
N ASN A 321 7.59 -14.05 -2.81
CA ASN A 321 6.83 -12.80 -2.66
C ASN A 321 5.77 -12.68 -3.76
N GLY A 322 4.71 -11.94 -3.47
CA GLY A 322 3.77 -11.46 -4.47
C GLY A 322 4.34 -10.33 -5.33
N VAL A 323 3.64 -10.02 -6.40
CA VAL A 323 4.02 -8.96 -7.36
C VAL A 323 2.79 -8.15 -7.74
N GLY A 324 2.92 -6.83 -7.73
CA GLY A 324 1.95 -5.89 -8.29
C GLY A 324 2.53 -5.15 -9.48
N ASN A 325 1.98 -5.36 -10.67
CA ASN A 325 2.28 -4.57 -11.86
C ASN A 325 1.25 -3.46 -11.96
N SER A 326 1.60 -2.25 -11.59
CA SER A 326 0.72 -1.09 -11.59
C SER A 326 1.07 -0.12 -12.73
N THR A 327 0.07 0.58 -13.24
CA THR A 327 0.26 1.60 -14.28
C THR A 327 -0.27 2.93 -13.78
N TYR A 328 0.55 3.97 -13.85
CA TYR A 328 0.19 5.34 -13.51
C TYR A 328 0.55 6.27 -14.66
N GLY A 329 -0.46 6.95 -15.25
CA GLY A 329 -0.24 7.85 -16.38
C GLY A 329 0.42 7.17 -17.59
N GLY A 330 0.14 5.87 -17.81
CA GLY A 330 0.70 5.06 -18.89
C GLY A 330 2.13 4.55 -18.63
N ILE A 331 2.69 4.72 -17.44
CA ILE A 331 4.01 4.18 -17.05
C ILE A 331 3.81 2.98 -16.11
N ASN A 332 4.48 1.89 -16.41
CA ASN A 332 4.39 0.66 -15.63
C ASN A 332 5.44 0.63 -14.53
N TYR A 333 5.02 0.17 -13.35
CA TYR A 333 5.85 -0.04 -12.17
C TYR A 333 5.67 -1.46 -11.64
N LEU A 334 6.67 -1.95 -10.93
CA LEU A 334 6.71 -3.31 -10.39
C LEU A 334 6.90 -3.27 -8.88
N ASP A 335 5.85 -3.55 -8.13
CA ASP A 335 5.92 -3.66 -6.69
C ASP A 335 6.26 -5.08 -6.25
N LYS A 336 7.09 -5.19 -5.22
CA LYS A 336 7.35 -6.41 -4.49
C LYS A 336 6.45 -6.43 -3.26
N LEU A 337 5.60 -7.47 -3.15
CA LEU A 337 4.63 -7.64 -2.08
C LEU A 337 5.06 -8.76 -1.14
N ILE A 338 5.15 -8.48 0.14
CA ILE A 338 5.57 -9.41 1.19
C ILE A 338 4.48 -9.39 2.25
N SER A 339 4.10 -10.56 2.80
CA SER A 339 3.12 -10.64 3.88
C SER A 339 1.85 -9.83 3.58
N ILE A 340 1.27 -9.97 2.39
CA ILE A 340 0.02 -9.33 2.00
C ILE A 340 -1.05 -10.39 1.80
N GLU A 341 -2.19 -10.22 2.44
CA GLU A 341 -3.35 -11.11 2.35
C GLU A 341 -4.45 -10.55 1.47
N ASN A 342 -4.58 -9.22 1.36
CA ASN A 342 -5.71 -8.60 0.69
C ASN A 342 -5.27 -7.61 -0.38
N VAL A 343 -6.10 -7.46 -1.41
CA VAL A 343 -5.83 -6.54 -2.53
C VAL A 343 -7.07 -5.71 -2.81
N MET A 344 -6.88 -4.40 -2.89
CA MET A 344 -7.83 -3.47 -3.48
C MET A 344 -7.26 -2.95 -4.80
N GLY A 345 -7.97 -3.19 -5.89
CA GLY A 345 -7.61 -2.78 -7.24
C GLY A 345 -7.73 -1.28 -7.48
N SER A 346 -7.69 -0.91 -8.74
CA SER A 346 -7.71 0.47 -9.24
C SER A 346 -9.11 0.90 -9.72
N ALA A 347 -9.17 2.02 -10.43
CA ALA A 347 -10.37 2.43 -11.15
C ALA A 347 -10.48 1.81 -12.56
N GLY A 348 -9.46 1.09 -13.01
CA GLY A 348 -9.37 0.50 -14.34
C GLY A 348 -9.82 -0.97 -14.39
N ASN A 349 -9.41 -1.65 -15.44
CA ASN A 349 -9.70 -3.07 -15.61
C ASN A 349 -8.54 -3.89 -15.04
N ASP A 350 -8.74 -4.45 -13.87
CA ASP A 350 -7.71 -5.11 -13.09
C ASP A 350 -7.73 -6.62 -13.27
N THR A 351 -6.58 -7.24 -13.03
CA THR A 351 -6.47 -8.69 -12.88
C THR A 351 -5.82 -9.01 -11.55
N ILE A 352 -6.55 -9.68 -10.66
CA ILE A 352 -6.10 -9.96 -9.31
C ILE A 352 -6.09 -11.46 -9.06
N GLN A 353 -4.98 -11.96 -8.53
CA GLN A 353 -4.77 -13.34 -8.12
C GLN A 353 -4.35 -13.38 -6.65
N GLY A 354 -5.09 -14.15 -5.87
CA GLY A 354 -4.75 -14.47 -4.48
C GLY A 354 -3.62 -15.50 -4.34
N ASN A 355 -3.55 -16.12 -3.18
CA ASN A 355 -2.65 -17.22 -2.86
C ASN A 355 -3.44 -18.36 -2.17
N GLU A 356 -2.74 -19.33 -1.56
CA GLU A 356 -3.35 -20.47 -0.86
C GLU A 356 -3.95 -20.14 0.51
N LYS A 357 -3.86 -18.88 0.96
CA LYS A 357 -4.48 -18.41 2.20
C LYS A 357 -5.87 -17.83 1.92
N ASN A 358 -6.55 -17.42 2.99
CA ASN A 358 -7.82 -16.69 2.85
C ASN A 358 -7.52 -15.25 2.42
N ASN A 359 -8.06 -14.84 1.29
CA ASN A 359 -7.84 -13.50 0.75
C ASN A 359 -9.14 -12.69 0.70
N THR A 360 -9.03 -11.37 0.85
CA THR A 360 -10.07 -10.42 0.46
C THR A 360 -9.60 -9.70 -0.78
N LEU A 361 -10.25 -9.97 -1.91
CA LEU A 361 -9.89 -9.43 -3.22
C LEU A 361 -11.01 -8.53 -3.70
N ASP A 362 -10.70 -7.26 -3.93
CA ASP A 362 -11.64 -6.27 -4.43
C ASP A 362 -11.11 -5.68 -5.76
N GLY A 363 -11.83 -5.89 -6.85
CA GLY A 363 -11.51 -5.30 -8.14
C GLY A 363 -11.79 -3.79 -8.20
N SER A 364 -12.49 -3.21 -7.20
CA SER A 364 -12.90 -1.80 -7.20
C SER A 364 -13.82 -1.48 -8.39
N THR A 365 -13.56 -0.44 -9.16
CA THR A 365 -14.36 -0.11 -10.36
C THR A 365 -13.71 -0.68 -11.62
N GLY A 366 -14.48 -0.80 -12.69
CA GLY A 366 -13.96 -1.32 -13.96
C GLY A 366 -14.54 -2.66 -14.35
N ASN A 367 -13.91 -3.32 -15.33
CA ASN A 367 -14.24 -4.67 -15.77
C ASN A 367 -13.11 -5.62 -15.33
N ASN A 368 -13.23 -6.14 -14.11
CA ASN A 368 -12.17 -6.79 -13.38
C ASN A 368 -12.19 -8.30 -13.52
N THR A 369 -11.02 -8.91 -13.44
CA THR A 369 -10.81 -10.35 -13.54
C THR A 369 -10.19 -10.88 -12.24
N VAL A 370 -10.85 -11.85 -11.61
CA VAL A 370 -10.21 -12.67 -10.59
C VAL A 370 -9.58 -13.89 -11.28
N SER A 371 -8.34 -14.20 -10.94
CA SER A 371 -7.58 -15.29 -11.56
C SER A 371 -7.15 -16.33 -10.54
N TYR A 372 -7.36 -17.59 -10.86
CA TYR A 372 -6.85 -18.74 -10.12
C TYR A 372 -5.85 -19.57 -10.95
N SER A 373 -5.32 -18.97 -12.04
CA SER A 373 -4.44 -19.69 -13.00
C SER A 373 -3.17 -20.27 -12.36
N GLY A 374 -2.74 -19.74 -11.20
CA GLY A 374 -1.61 -20.25 -10.44
C GLY A 374 -1.99 -21.22 -9.30
N ALA A 375 -3.26 -21.56 -9.11
CA ALA A 375 -3.68 -22.47 -8.05
C ALA A 375 -3.05 -23.86 -8.23
N LEU A 376 -2.74 -24.51 -7.09
CA LEU A 376 -2.02 -25.80 -7.08
C LEU A 376 -2.97 -27.01 -7.08
N GLY A 377 -4.24 -26.79 -7.33
CA GLY A 377 -5.29 -27.79 -7.44
C GLY A 377 -6.55 -27.18 -8.02
N SER A 378 -7.61 -28.00 -8.14
CA SER A 378 -8.92 -27.57 -8.64
C SER A 378 -9.53 -26.48 -7.75
N VAL A 379 -10.24 -25.55 -8.39
CA VAL A 379 -10.96 -24.48 -7.69
C VAL A 379 -12.47 -24.56 -7.92
N SER A 380 -13.22 -24.03 -6.98
CA SER A 380 -14.67 -23.84 -7.09
C SER A 380 -15.00 -22.41 -6.76
N VAL A 381 -15.41 -21.63 -7.77
CA VAL A 381 -15.63 -20.18 -7.64
C VAL A 381 -16.98 -19.80 -8.18
N ASP A 382 -17.73 -18.99 -7.44
CA ASP A 382 -19.06 -18.50 -7.77
C ASP A 382 -19.10 -16.97 -7.64
N LEU A 383 -19.12 -16.25 -8.77
CA LEU A 383 -19.23 -14.77 -8.77
C LEU A 383 -20.59 -14.28 -8.24
N GLY A 384 -21.61 -15.14 -8.17
CA GLY A 384 -22.87 -14.80 -7.51
C GLY A 384 -22.79 -14.68 -6.00
N LEU A 385 -21.68 -15.13 -5.39
CA LEU A 385 -21.41 -15.03 -3.95
C LEU A 385 -20.51 -13.85 -3.55
N GLN A 386 -20.31 -12.88 -4.44
CA GLN A 386 -19.48 -11.71 -4.14
C GLN A 386 -19.95 -11.01 -2.85
N GLY A 387 -18.99 -10.53 -2.05
CA GLY A 387 -19.21 -9.98 -0.72
C GLY A 387 -19.35 -11.04 0.39
N GLN A 388 -19.30 -12.32 0.06
CA GLN A 388 -19.35 -13.42 1.01
C GLN A 388 -18.07 -14.26 0.90
N SER A 389 -17.62 -14.79 2.04
CA SER A 389 -16.50 -15.74 2.04
C SER A 389 -16.94 -17.06 1.41
N GLN A 390 -16.21 -17.55 0.42
CA GLN A 390 -16.46 -18.80 -0.29
C GLN A 390 -15.23 -19.72 -0.22
N ASN A 391 -15.46 -21.01 -0.08
CA ASN A 391 -14.38 -22.00 -0.12
C ASN A 391 -13.97 -22.25 -1.57
N THR A 392 -12.82 -21.76 -1.96
CA THR A 392 -12.26 -21.91 -3.32
C THR A 392 -11.48 -23.22 -3.49
N ILE A 393 -11.46 -24.10 -2.48
CA ILE A 393 -10.82 -25.42 -2.44
C ILE A 393 -9.29 -25.29 -2.36
N ALA A 394 -8.60 -25.09 -3.48
CA ALA A 394 -7.14 -25.06 -3.50
C ALA A 394 -6.51 -23.72 -3.07
N ASP A 395 -7.30 -22.66 -2.99
CA ASP A 395 -6.86 -21.28 -2.65
C ASP A 395 -7.51 -20.75 -1.35
N GLY A 396 -8.00 -21.62 -0.47
CA GLY A 396 -8.51 -21.22 0.84
C GLY A 396 -9.96 -20.74 0.83
N PHE A 397 -10.26 -19.78 1.69
CA PHE A 397 -11.57 -19.12 1.77
C PHE A 397 -11.41 -17.66 1.34
N ASP A 398 -11.88 -17.33 0.15
CA ASP A 398 -11.75 -15.99 -0.41
C ASP A 398 -13.06 -15.20 -0.33
N THR A 399 -12.93 -13.91 -0.11
CA THR A 399 -14.01 -12.94 -0.27
C THR A 399 -13.73 -12.10 -1.51
N LEU A 400 -14.59 -12.23 -2.53
CA LEU A 400 -14.46 -11.54 -3.80
C LEU A 400 -15.42 -10.37 -3.87
N SER A 401 -14.99 -9.24 -4.42
CA SER A 401 -15.83 -8.06 -4.66
C SER A 401 -15.49 -7.41 -6.00
N ASN A 402 -16.52 -6.95 -6.71
CA ASN A 402 -16.38 -6.15 -7.94
C ASN A 402 -15.62 -6.85 -9.09
N PHE A 403 -15.81 -8.18 -9.24
CA PHE A 403 -15.28 -8.95 -10.37
C PHE A 403 -16.39 -9.29 -11.36
N GLN A 404 -16.09 -9.16 -12.65
CA GLN A 404 -16.96 -9.50 -13.77
C GLN A 404 -16.44 -10.74 -14.51
N ASN A 405 -15.13 -11.03 -14.42
CA ASN A 405 -14.50 -12.11 -15.16
C ASN A 405 -13.75 -13.05 -14.23
N LEU A 406 -13.60 -14.31 -14.68
CA LEU A 406 -13.03 -15.39 -13.90
C LEU A 406 -12.11 -16.25 -14.76
N ILE A 407 -10.91 -16.51 -14.27
CA ILE A 407 -9.97 -17.46 -14.86
C ILE A 407 -9.75 -18.59 -13.86
N GLY A 408 -10.00 -19.82 -14.27
CA GLY A 408 -9.76 -21.03 -13.50
C GLY A 408 -8.27 -21.41 -13.40
N SER A 409 -8.04 -22.62 -12.93
CA SER A 409 -6.69 -23.16 -12.70
C SER A 409 -6.19 -24.00 -13.90
N SER A 410 -5.20 -24.84 -13.66
CA SER A 410 -4.79 -25.88 -14.60
C SER A 410 -5.29 -27.28 -14.22
N TYR A 411 -6.33 -27.34 -13.40
CA TYR A 411 -6.99 -28.56 -12.92
C TYR A 411 -8.49 -28.46 -13.18
N SER A 412 -9.21 -29.57 -13.00
CA SER A 412 -10.65 -29.64 -13.24
C SER A 412 -11.43 -28.76 -12.25
N ASP A 413 -11.96 -27.66 -12.73
CA ASP A 413 -12.57 -26.58 -11.94
C ASP A 413 -14.11 -26.58 -12.00
N THR A 414 -14.73 -25.88 -11.06
CA THR A 414 -16.16 -25.53 -11.14
C THR A 414 -16.30 -24.02 -11.06
N LEU A 415 -16.65 -23.39 -12.17
CA LEU A 415 -16.65 -21.94 -12.33
C LEU A 415 -18.05 -21.43 -12.63
N LYS A 416 -18.52 -20.44 -11.86
CA LYS A 416 -19.84 -19.85 -12.05
C LYS A 416 -19.75 -18.35 -12.18
N GLY A 417 -20.41 -17.81 -13.22
CA GLY A 417 -20.65 -16.39 -13.36
C GLY A 417 -21.73 -15.85 -12.41
N ASP A 418 -22.17 -14.65 -12.68
CA ASP A 418 -23.24 -13.98 -11.95
C ASP A 418 -24.45 -13.66 -12.87
N ALA A 419 -25.22 -12.64 -12.50
CA ALA A 419 -26.38 -12.20 -13.30
C ALA A 419 -26.01 -11.28 -14.48
N ASN A 420 -24.76 -10.85 -14.57
CA ASN A 420 -24.28 -9.92 -15.58
C ASN A 420 -23.58 -10.69 -16.72
N THR A 421 -23.02 -9.96 -17.69
CA THR A 421 -22.14 -10.53 -18.71
C THR A 421 -20.77 -10.84 -18.11
N ASN A 422 -20.36 -12.10 -18.18
CA ASN A 422 -19.07 -12.54 -17.67
C ASN A 422 -18.18 -13.09 -18.82
N ILE A 423 -16.86 -12.98 -18.64
CA ILE A 423 -15.88 -13.75 -19.40
C ILE A 423 -15.31 -14.78 -18.43
N ILE A 424 -15.51 -16.07 -18.75
CA ILE A 424 -15.02 -17.19 -17.93
C ILE A 424 -14.12 -18.08 -18.76
N SER A 425 -12.93 -18.37 -18.25
CA SER A 425 -11.99 -19.32 -18.86
C SER A 425 -11.70 -20.44 -17.87
N GLY A 426 -11.92 -21.70 -18.27
CA GLY A 426 -11.63 -22.88 -17.49
C GLY A 426 -10.13 -23.02 -17.23
N GLY A 427 -9.36 -23.05 -18.30
CA GLY A 427 -7.91 -23.20 -18.24
C GLY A 427 -7.41 -24.52 -18.78
N ALA A 428 -6.95 -25.40 -17.94
CA ALA A 428 -6.64 -26.76 -18.33
C ALA A 428 -7.27 -27.74 -17.31
N GLY A 429 -7.65 -28.92 -17.75
CA GLY A 429 -8.40 -29.86 -16.93
C GLY A 429 -9.80 -30.04 -17.49
N ASP A 430 -10.58 -30.95 -16.94
CA ASP A 430 -11.97 -31.15 -17.36
C ASP A 430 -12.87 -30.25 -16.50
N ASP A 431 -13.25 -29.09 -17.04
CA ASP A 431 -13.90 -28.01 -16.28
C ASP A 431 -15.44 -28.04 -16.38
N VAL A 432 -16.11 -27.53 -15.34
CA VAL A 432 -17.57 -27.33 -15.37
C VAL A 432 -17.86 -25.84 -15.25
N ILE A 433 -18.42 -25.24 -16.30
CA ILE A 433 -18.59 -23.81 -16.46
C ILE A 433 -20.07 -23.43 -16.53
N TYR A 434 -20.51 -22.53 -15.67
CA TYR A 434 -21.87 -21.99 -15.59
C TYR A 434 -21.87 -20.51 -15.95
N GLY A 435 -22.47 -20.11 -17.05
CA GLY A 435 -22.66 -18.70 -17.40
C GLY A 435 -23.68 -17.99 -16.49
N ILE A 436 -24.64 -18.72 -15.92
CA ILE A 436 -25.76 -18.30 -15.07
C ILE A 436 -26.78 -17.44 -15.81
N ALA A 437 -26.55 -16.14 -16.00
CA ALA A 437 -27.40 -15.23 -16.74
C ALA A 437 -26.52 -14.22 -17.50
N GLY A 438 -27.15 -13.29 -18.25
CA GLY A 438 -26.40 -12.39 -19.13
C GLY A 438 -26.01 -13.07 -20.45
N SER A 439 -25.21 -12.39 -21.25
CA SER A 439 -24.65 -12.92 -22.51
C SER A 439 -23.16 -13.09 -22.33
N ASN A 440 -22.75 -14.31 -22.00
CA ASN A 440 -21.41 -14.61 -21.52
C ASN A 440 -20.47 -15.02 -22.66
N TYR A 441 -19.17 -14.94 -22.38
CA TYR A 441 -18.09 -15.52 -23.18
C TYR A 441 -17.42 -16.61 -22.35
N LEU A 442 -17.66 -17.88 -22.75
CA LEU A 442 -17.22 -19.05 -22.01
C LEU A 442 -16.18 -19.81 -22.81
N TYR A 443 -15.02 -20.03 -22.22
CA TYR A 443 -13.90 -20.74 -22.85
C TYR A 443 -13.54 -21.95 -21.97
N GLY A 444 -13.50 -23.14 -22.56
CA GLY A 444 -13.10 -24.37 -21.85
C GLY A 444 -11.61 -24.39 -21.61
N GLY A 445 -10.85 -24.48 -22.66
CA GLY A 445 -9.40 -24.52 -22.63
C GLY A 445 -8.84 -25.86 -23.07
N LEU A 446 -7.99 -26.48 -22.24
CA LEU A 446 -7.47 -27.83 -22.51
C LEU A 446 -8.21 -28.82 -21.61
N GLY A 447 -8.78 -29.86 -22.20
CA GLY A 447 -9.49 -30.91 -21.47
C GLY A 447 -10.86 -31.21 -22.07
N ASN A 448 -11.68 -31.96 -21.35
CA ASN A 448 -13.03 -32.24 -21.79
C ASN A 448 -14.02 -31.45 -20.94
N ASP A 449 -14.39 -30.28 -21.41
CA ASP A 449 -15.11 -29.30 -20.64
C ASP A 449 -16.62 -29.44 -20.73
N THR A 450 -17.33 -29.04 -19.71
CA THR A 450 -18.79 -29.08 -19.67
C THR A 450 -19.35 -27.67 -19.39
N PHE A 451 -20.09 -27.15 -20.36
CA PHE A 451 -20.80 -25.87 -20.26
C PHE A 451 -22.26 -26.12 -19.90
N ILE A 452 -22.71 -25.59 -18.79
CA ILE A 452 -24.09 -25.76 -18.34
C ILE A 452 -24.97 -24.66 -18.93
N GLY A 453 -25.82 -25.06 -19.84
CA GLY A 453 -26.71 -24.16 -20.55
C GLY A 453 -27.86 -23.62 -19.69
N LYS A 454 -28.33 -22.42 -20.02
CA LYS A 454 -29.48 -21.74 -19.42
C LYS A 454 -30.45 -21.24 -20.47
N LEU A 455 -31.68 -20.96 -20.08
CA LEU A 455 -32.72 -20.49 -21.00
C LEU A 455 -32.48 -19.06 -21.49
N THR A 456 -31.93 -18.21 -20.66
CA THR A 456 -31.73 -16.78 -20.93
C THR A 456 -30.25 -16.43 -21.16
N GLY A 457 -30.01 -15.40 -21.98
CA GLY A 457 -28.68 -14.97 -22.42
C GLY A 457 -28.26 -15.59 -23.75
N ASN A 458 -27.50 -14.85 -24.53
CA ASN A 458 -26.88 -15.29 -25.76
C ASN A 458 -25.41 -15.56 -25.48
N ASP A 459 -25.10 -16.76 -25.02
CA ASP A 459 -23.73 -17.11 -24.68
C ASP A 459 -22.89 -17.44 -25.91
N PHE A 460 -21.65 -16.97 -25.93
CA PHE A 460 -20.62 -17.47 -26.83
C PHE A 460 -19.79 -18.50 -26.07
N ILE A 461 -19.77 -19.73 -26.60
CA ILE A 461 -19.13 -20.89 -25.97
C ILE A 461 -18.08 -21.46 -26.93
N ASP A 462 -16.83 -21.49 -26.49
CA ASP A 462 -15.73 -22.12 -27.22
C ASP A 462 -15.12 -23.21 -26.34
N GLY A 463 -15.28 -24.48 -26.74
CA GLY A 463 -14.65 -25.60 -26.02
C GLY A 463 -13.14 -25.59 -26.11
N GLU A 464 -12.58 -24.95 -27.16
CA GLU A 464 -11.16 -24.93 -27.49
C GLU A 464 -10.62 -26.34 -27.80
N SER A 465 -10.02 -27.04 -26.84
CA SER A 465 -9.30 -28.30 -27.11
C SER A 465 -9.78 -29.44 -26.22
N GLY A 466 -10.46 -30.41 -26.83
CA GLY A 466 -10.98 -31.56 -26.07
C GLY A 466 -12.20 -32.22 -26.74
N ASN A 467 -12.89 -33.01 -25.94
CA ASN A 467 -14.22 -33.49 -26.26
C ASN A 467 -15.25 -32.78 -25.38
N ASP A 468 -15.56 -31.55 -25.78
CA ASP A 468 -16.31 -30.61 -24.96
C ASP A 468 -17.82 -30.79 -25.11
N LYS A 469 -18.55 -30.53 -24.01
CA LYS A 469 -19.99 -30.74 -23.91
C LYS A 469 -20.71 -29.43 -23.58
N VAL A 470 -21.83 -29.19 -24.28
CA VAL A 470 -22.86 -28.26 -23.84
C VAL A 470 -24.05 -29.05 -23.30
N ASP A 471 -24.46 -28.76 -22.08
CA ASP A 471 -25.42 -29.51 -21.29
C ASP A 471 -26.63 -28.64 -20.93
N TYR A 472 -27.80 -28.96 -21.53
CA TYR A 472 -29.08 -28.31 -21.24
C TYR A 472 -30.01 -29.17 -20.38
N SER A 473 -29.55 -30.29 -19.83
CA SER A 473 -30.37 -31.24 -19.06
C SER A 473 -31.12 -30.61 -17.89
N ASN A 474 -30.63 -29.47 -17.37
CA ASN A 474 -31.27 -28.71 -16.31
C ASN A 474 -32.46 -27.88 -16.74
N LEU A 475 -32.75 -27.76 -18.06
CA LEU A 475 -33.93 -27.06 -18.55
C LEU A 475 -35.19 -27.90 -18.38
N LEU A 476 -36.30 -27.25 -18.01
CA LEU A 476 -37.59 -27.91 -17.77
C LEU A 476 -38.21 -28.41 -19.10
N ALA A 477 -39.10 -29.38 -19.01
CA ALA A 477 -39.81 -30.00 -20.16
C ALA A 477 -40.57 -29.00 -21.07
N ALA A 478 -40.86 -27.80 -20.61
CA ALA A 478 -41.47 -26.75 -21.45
C ALA A 478 -40.45 -26.00 -22.31
N ASN A 479 -39.15 -26.24 -22.12
CA ASN A 479 -38.05 -25.50 -22.74
C ASN A 479 -37.23 -26.44 -23.63
N SER A 480 -37.62 -26.57 -24.88
CA SER A 480 -36.87 -27.36 -25.87
C SER A 480 -35.72 -26.56 -26.48
N ILE A 481 -34.67 -27.25 -26.92
CA ILE A 481 -33.58 -26.65 -27.68
C ILE A 481 -33.55 -27.13 -29.13
N ARG A 482 -32.88 -26.32 -29.94
CA ARG A 482 -32.61 -26.64 -31.35
C ARG A 482 -31.13 -26.47 -31.65
N VAL A 483 -30.41 -27.54 -31.75
CA VAL A 483 -29.01 -27.55 -32.17
C VAL A 483 -28.93 -27.62 -33.69
N ASN A 484 -28.29 -26.65 -34.33
CA ASN A 484 -28.14 -26.63 -35.79
C ASN A 484 -26.67 -26.63 -36.19
N LEU A 485 -26.14 -27.81 -36.48
CA LEU A 485 -24.78 -27.98 -37.01
C LEU A 485 -24.73 -28.05 -38.55
N GLY A 486 -25.89 -27.94 -39.23
CA GLY A 486 -25.99 -27.89 -40.68
C GLY A 486 -25.61 -26.54 -41.30
N THR A 487 -25.67 -25.49 -40.54
CA THR A 487 -25.34 -24.10 -40.97
C THR A 487 -24.51 -23.40 -39.93
N THR A 488 -23.58 -22.56 -40.38
CA THR A 488 -22.78 -21.71 -39.53
C THR A 488 -23.19 -20.25 -39.64
N THR A 489 -22.98 -19.49 -38.58
CA THR A 489 -23.09 -18.03 -38.57
C THR A 489 -21.76 -17.42 -38.15
N THR A 490 -21.63 -16.09 -38.21
CA THR A 490 -20.40 -15.38 -37.80
C THR A 490 -20.74 -14.43 -36.66
N ILE A 491 -20.12 -14.66 -35.52
CA ILE A 491 -20.22 -13.79 -34.33
C ILE A 491 -18.80 -13.34 -33.95
N ASN A 492 -18.60 -12.04 -33.78
CA ASN A 492 -17.30 -11.47 -33.44
C ASN A 492 -16.12 -11.94 -34.33
N SER A 493 -16.39 -12.07 -35.65
CA SER A 493 -15.45 -12.62 -36.65
C SER A 493 -15.09 -14.10 -36.46
N GLN A 494 -15.80 -14.83 -35.62
CA GLN A 494 -15.66 -16.27 -35.41
C GLN A 494 -16.80 -17.01 -36.12
N THR A 495 -16.49 -18.16 -36.76
CA THR A 495 -17.48 -19.06 -37.33
C THR A 495 -18.01 -19.99 -36.25
N VAL A 496 -19.30 -19.95 -35.98
CA VAL A 496 -19.97 -20.65 -34.89
C VAL A 496 -21.23 -21.37 -35.36
N TYR A 497 -21.71 -22.33 -34.58
CA TYR A 497 -23.03 -22.93 -34.72
C TYR A 497 -24.00 -22.29 -33.74
N GLU A 498 -25.29 -22.33 -34.07
CA GLU A 498 -26.34 -21.75 -33.24
C GLU A 498 -27.14 -22.86 -32.52
N ILE A 499 -27.38 -22.65 -31.24
CA ILE A 499 -28.34 -23.40 -30.43
C ILE A 499 -29.45 -22.46 -30.01
N SER A 500 -30.64 -22.61 -30.66
CA SER A 500 -31.81 -21.79 -30.32
C SER A 500 -32.58 -22.45 -29.20
N LYS A 501 -32.95 -21.65 -28.20
CA LYS A 501 -33.73 -22.06 -27.03
C LYS A 501 -35.19 -21.62 -27.21
N ILE A 502 -36.15 -22.54 -27.23
CA ILE A 502 -37.56 -22.22 -27.45
C ILE A 502 -38.12 -21.43 -26.27
N GLY A 503 -38.56 -20.22 -26.54
CA GLY A 503 -39.03 -19.26 -25.52
C GLY A 503 -37.89 -18.51 -24.83
N GLY A 504 -36.67 -18.60 -25.33
CA GLY A 504 -35.47 -17.95 -24.82
C GLY A 504 -34.59 -17.37 -25.92
N ASP A 505 -33.33 -17.15 -25.56
CA ASP A 505 -32.29 -16.60 -26.42
C ASP A 505 -31.54 -17.73 -27.17
N SER A 506 -30.52 -17.39 -27.97
CA SER A 506 -29.68 -18.35 -28.67
C SER A 506 -28.25 -18.34 -28.14
N ASP A 507 -27.65 -19.55 -28.01
CA ASP A 507 -26.22 -19.68 -27.76
C ASP A 507 -25.45 -19.91 -29.05
N TYR A 508 -24.20 -19.49 -29.07
CA TYR A 508 -23.30 -19.60 -30.22
C TYR A 508 -22.09 -20.44 -29.83
N VAL A 509 -21.94 -21.61 -30.44
CA VAL A 509 -20.96 -22.59 -29.99
C VAL A 509 -19.91 -22.91 -31.05
N LYS A 510 -18.72 -23.22 -30.60
CA LYS A 510 -17.57 -23.59 -31.40
C LYS A 510 -16.74 -24.64 -30.66
N ASN A 511 -16.12 -25.56 -31.38
CA ASN A 511 -15.29 -26.63 -30.80
C ASN A 511 -16.04 -27.48 -29.76
N ILE A 512 -17.32 -27.76 -29.98
CA ILE A 512 -18.16 -28.61 -29.13
C ILE A 512 -18.41 -29.93 -29.87
N SER A 513 -18.21 -31.04 -29.19
CA SER A 513 -18.40 -32.38 -29.73
C SER A 513 -19.58 -33.15 -29.10
N ILE A 514 -20.05 -32.72 -27.92
CA ILE A 514 -21.13 -33.39 -27.20
C ILE A 514 -22.24 -32.38 -26.92
N PHE A 515 -23.47 -32.74 -27.30
CA PHE A 515 -24.66 -31.91 -27.09
C PHE A 515 -25.69 -32.72 -26.30
N GLU A 516 -25.99 -32.27 -25.07
CA GLU A 516 -27.03 -32.84 -24.23
C GLU A 516 -28.25 -31.93 -24.22
N GLY A 517 -29.41 -32.49 -24.56
CA GLY A 517 -30.68 -31.79 -24.65
C GLY A 517 -31.31 -31.47 -23.30
N SER A 518 -32.51 -30.95 -23.38
CA SER A 518 -33.30 -30.54 -22.22
C SER A 518 -34.21 -31.69 -21.72
N ALA A 519 -35.17 -31.36 -20.84
CA ALA A 519 -36.24 -32.28 -20.52
C ALA A 519 -37.46 -32.14 -21.46
N GLY A 520 -37.36 -31.33 -22.50
CA GLY A 520 -38.40 -31.10 -23.52
C GLY A 520 -38.10 -31.79 -24.83
N ASN A 521 -38.98 -31.70 -25.83
CA ASN A 521 -38.78 -32.31 -27.14
C ASN A 521 -37.78 -31.50 -27.97
N ASP A 522 -36.57 -31.99 -28.08
CA ASP A 522 -35.45 -31.31 -28.70
C ASP A 522 -35.26 -31.64 -30.17
N THR A 523 -34.52 -30.82 -30.88
CA THR A 523 -34.21 -31.06 -32.29
C THR A 523 -32.71 -30.88 -32.55
N PHE A 524 -32.06 -31.92 -33.04
CA PHE A 524 -30.65 -31.90 -33.40
C PHE A 524 -30.53 -32.03 -34.93
N THR A 525 -29.96 -31.02 -35.59
CA THR A 525 -29.63 -31.06 -37.00
C THR A 525 -28.14 -31.35 -37.16
N VAL A 526 -27.85 -32.55 -37.62
CA VAL A 526 -26.51 -33.08 -37.73
C VAL A 526 -25.77 -32.45 -38.93
N GLY A 527 -24.60 -31.89 -38.65
CA GLY A 527 -23.64 -31.38 -39.64
C GLY A 527 -22.54 -32.39 -39.96
N ALA A 528 -21.51 -31.94 -40.66
CA ALA A 528 -20.31 -32.71 -40.90
C ALA A 528 -19.37 -32.69 -39.70
N GLY A 529 -19.09 -33.82 -39.08
CA GLY A 529 -18.19 -33.94 -37.94
C GLY A 529 -18.47 -35.17 -37.09
N ASN A 530 -17.66 -35.38 -36.07
CA ASN A 530 -17.83 -36.44 -35.08
C ASN A 530 -18.55 -35.86 -33.88
N TYR A 531 -19.82 -36.22 -33.69
CA TYR A 531 -20.64 -35.64 -32.63
C TYR A 531 -21.31 -36.73 -31.79
N THR A 532 -21.54 -36.41 -30.53
CA THR A 532 -22.41 -37.18 -29.65
C THR A 532 -23.62 -36.32 -29.30
N PHE A 533 -24.81 -36.83 -29.56
CA PHE A 533 -26.07 -36.22 -29.18
C PHE A 533 -26.75 -37.08 -28.12
N ILE A 534 -27.16 -36.44 -27.04
CA ILE A 534 -27.94 -37.03 -25.96
C ILE A 534 -29.26 -36.26 -25.92
N GLY A 535 -30.37 -36.90 -26.24
CA GLY A 535 -31.69 -36.26 -26.31
C GLY A 535 -32.14 -35.73 -24.94
N GLY A 536 -31.96 -36.52 -23.90
CA GLY A 536 -32.36 -36.18 -22.55
C GLY A 536 -33.70 -36.80 -22.20
N ALA A 537 -34.67 -35.98 -21.85
CA ALA A 537 -36.03 -36.43 -21.65
C ALA A 537 -36.98 -35.75 -22.66
N GLY A 538 -37.97 -36.45 -23.15
CA GLY A 538 -38.88 -35.93 -24.15
C GLY A 538 -38.94 -36.83 -25.39
N ASP A 539 -39.67 -36.41 -26.41
CA ASP A 539 -39.70 -37.10 -27.72
C ASP A 539 -38.81 -36.29 -28.67
N ASP A 540 -37.55 -36.71 -28.82
CA ASP A 540 -36.52 -35.96 -29.48
C ASP A 540 -36.37 -36.29 -30.96
N THR A 541 -35.87 -35.35 -31.75
CA THR A 541 -35.71 -35.49 -33.20
C THR A 541 -34.28 -35.25 -33.63
N PHE A 542 -33.66 -36.23 -34.28
CA PHE A 542 -32.32 -36.15 -34.85
C PHE A 542 -32.43 -36.20 -36.37
N ASN A 543 -32.07 -35.15 -37.08
CA ASN A 543 -32.18 -35.05 -38.52
C ASN A 543 -30.87 -34.52 -39.15
N GLY A 544 -30.67 -34.75 -40.45
CA GLY A 544 -29.51 -34.26 -41.17
C GLY A 544 -29.11 -35.11 -42.35
N SER A 545 -28.11 -34.69 -43.10
CA SER A 545 -27.64 -35.36 -44.31
C SER A 545 -26.34 -36.14 -44.12
N ASN A 546 -25.67 -36.04 -42.98
CA ASN A 546 -24.38 -36.67 -42.74
C ASN A 546 -24.26 -37.20 -41.28
N PHE A 547 -24.56 -38.49 -41.13
CA PHE A 547 -24.47 -39.20 -39.85
C PHE A 547 -23.21 -40.07 -39.75
N LYS A 548 -22.14 -39.70 -40.43
CA LYS A 548 -20.89 -40.43 -40.32
C LYS A 548 -20.21 -40.11 -38.98
N ASP A 549 -19.87 -41.17 -38.26
CA ASP A 549 -19.19 -41.10 -36.98
C ASP A 549 -19.99 -40.29 -35.90
N VAL A 550 -21.32 -40.39 -35.93
CA VAL A 550 -22.22 -39.73 -34.94
C VAL A 550 -22.78 -40.79 -34.00
N LEU A 551 -22.72 -40.52 -32.70
CA LEU A 551 -23.39 -41.30 -31.66
C LEU A 551 -24.68 -40.57 -31.25
N ILE A 552 -25.78 -41.30 -31.14
CA ILE A 552 -27.07 -40.77 -30.69
C ILE A 552 -27.58 -41.64 -29.56
N ASP A 553 -27.88 -40.98 -28.43
CA ASP A 553 -28.63 -41.53 -27.31
C ASP A 553 -29.92 -40.71 -27.18
N GLY A 554 -31.08 -41.33 -27.45
CA GLY A 554 -32.37 -40.67 -27.36
C GLY A 554 -32.77 -40.31 -25.95
N GLY A 555 -32.33 -41.09 -24.96
CA GLY A 555 -32.69 -40.88 -23.56
C GLY A 555 -34.08 -41.40 -23.16
N SER A 556 -34.78 -40.71 -22.26
CA SER A 556 -36.11 -41.13 -21.80
C SER A 556 -37.22 -40.44 -22.60
N HIS A 557 -38.23 -41.18 -23.05
CA HIS A 557 -39.29 -40.68 -23.95
C HIS A 557 -40.69 -41.11 -23.54
N ILE A 558 -41.71 -40.44 -24.09
CA ILE A 558 -43.15 -40.75 -23.91
C ILE A 558 -43.70 -41.48 -25.14
N ASN A 559 -43.45 -40.94 -26.34
CA ASN A 559 -43.93 -41.52 -27.59
C ASN A 559 -42.79 -42.10 -28.45
N GLY A 560 -41.56 -41.83 -28.14
CA GLY A 560 -40.36 -42.31 -28.81
C GLY A 560 -39.58 -41.24 -29.53
N ASP A 561 -38.27 -41.41 -29.54
CA ASP A 561 -37.35 -40.54 -30.26
C ASP A 561 -37.31 -40.89 -31.74
N TYR A 562 -37.02 -39.89 -32.56
CA TYR A 562 -37.06 -40.01 -33.99
C TYR A 562 -35.76 -39.65 -34.66
N VAL A 563 -35.19 -40.54 -35.45
CA VAL A 563 -34.01 -40.25 -36.27
C VAL A 563 -34.42 -40.25 -37.76
N ASP A 564 -34.30 -39.07 -38.40
CA ASP A 564 -34.64 -38.86 -39.79
C ASP A 564 -33.44 -39.03 -40.72
N TYR A 565 -33.42 -40.10 -41.42
CA TYR A 565 -32.42 -40.42 -42.46
C TYR A 565 -32.89 -40.07 -43.89
N SER A 566 -34.03 -39.41 -44.09
CA SER A 566 -34.61 -39.16 -45.40
C SER A 566 -33.74 -38.35 -46.36
N SER A 567 -32.82 -37.55 -45.79
CA SER A 567 -31.89 -36.75 -46.59
C SER A 567 -30.50 -37.40 -46.80
N VAL A 568 -30.29 -38.63 -46.32
CA VAL A 568 -28.99 -39.30 -46.39
C VAL A 568 -28.90 -40.04 -47.73
N ALA A 569 -27.88 -39.72 -48.56
CA ALA A 569 -27.69 -40.31 -49.89
C ALA A 569 -26.97 -41.66 -49.88
N ASP A 570 -26.28 -42.00 -48.80
CA ASP A 570 -25.46 -43.21 -48.69
C ASP A 570 -26.17 -44.34 -47.94
N LYS A 571 -25.60 -45.58 -48.06
CA LYS A 571 -26.14 -46.74 -47.34
C LYS A 571 -25.99 -46.58 -45.83
N ILE A 572 -27.09 -46.66 -45.09
CA ILE A 572 -27.16 -46.63 -43.67
C ILE A 572 -27.16 -48.02 -43.07
N ILE A 573 -26.37 -48.30 -42.07
CA ILE A 573 -26.45 -49.48 -41.21
C ILE A 573 -26.83 -49.01 -39.81
N ILE A 574 -28.03 -49.40 -39.37
CA ILE A 574 -28.52 -49.02 -38.02
C ILE A 574 -28.42 -50.24 -37.10
N SER A 575 -27.78 -50.10 -35.98
CA SER A 575 -27.83 -51.07 -34.88
C SER A 575 -28.58 -50.43 -33.69
N LEU A 576 -29.81 -50.90 -33.51
CA LEU A 576 -30.57 -50.45 -32.31
C LEU A 576 -30.20 -51.38 -31.16
N GLN A 577 -29.58 -50.85 -30.12
CA GLN A 577 -29.52 -51.51 -28.82
C GLN A 577 -30.80 -51.15 -28.06
N ASP A 578 -31.57 -52.19 -27.76
CA ASP A 578 -32.70 -52.07 -26.85
C ASP A 578 -32.12 -51.74 -25.44
N GLY A 579 -32.59 -50.64 -24.84
CA GLY A 579 -32.11 -50.06 -23.58
C GLY A 579 -32.43 -50.89 -22.32
N SER A 580 -32.52 -52.20 -22.45
CA SER A 580 -32.50 -53.08 -21.28
C SER A 580 -31.06 -53.27 -20.84
N ASP A 581 -30.58 -52.40 -19.96
CA ASP A 581 -29.34 -52.58 -19.21
C ASP A 581 -29.41 -53.90 -18.45
N PRO A 582 -28.54 -54.89 -18.68
CA PRO A 582 -28.41 -56.02 -17.79
C PRO A 582 -27.59 -55.57 -16.56
N THR A 583 -28.28 -55.11 -15.49
CA THR A 583 -27.80 -55.09 -14.10
C THR A 583 -26.28 -55.03 -13.89
#